data_78085e52d57593f21f0e3f9e83200b13
#
_entry.id   78085e52d57593f21f0e3f9e83200b13
#
_cell.length_a   1.000
_cell.length_b   1.000
_cell.length_c   1.000
_cell.angle_alpha   90.00
_cell.angle_beta   90.00
_cell.angle_gamma   90.00
#
_symmetry.space_group_name_H-M   'P 1'
#
loop_
_entity.id
_entity.type
_entity.pdbx_description
1 polymer ?
#
loop_
_entity_poly.entity_id
_entity_poly.type
_entity_poly.pdbx_seq_one_letter_code
_entity_poly.pdbx_strand_id
1 'polypeptide(L)'
;MADSYITYTEQSIQSAFKEHYLVPEYQREYVWEHNQVEQLLSDLLEAYGYNPDKAYFLGTIVTCKSANKFELIDGQQRMTTFFILLCTLKHTYKEAGEPTDFLQFLL
;
A
#
# COMPACT_ATOMS: atom_id res chain seq x y z
N MET A 1 19.75 22.52 5.38
CA MET A 1 19.45 22.82 5.14
C MET A 1 18.72 22.92 4.36
N ALA A 2 18.53 23.22 4.13
CA ALA A 2 17.86 23.57 3.43
C ALA A 2 17.19 22.94 2.49
N ASP A 3 17.24 21.99 2.32
CA ASP A 3 16.68 21.22 1.36
C ASP A 3 15.36 20.67 1.73
N SER A 4 14.57 21.48 2.37
CA SER A 4 13.31 21.01 2.89
C SER A 4 12.17 21.24 1.91
N TYR A 5 12.34 20.92 0.68
CA TYR A 5 11.22 20.97 -0.24
C TYR A 5 10.61 19.59 -0.41
N ILE A 6 9.32 19.59 -0.75
CA ILE A 6 8.56 18.38 -0.92
C ILE A 6 8.53 18.01 -2.40
N THR A 7 8.79 16.75 -2.69
CA THR A 7 8.66 16.25 -4.04
C THR A 7 7.48 15.27 -4.11
N TYR A 8 6.89 15.17 -5.29
CA TYR A 8 5.75 14.28 -5.51
C TYR A 8 6.13 13.29 -6.59
N THR A 9 5.82 12.03 -6.33
CA THR A 9 6.07 10.95 -7.28
C THR A 9 4.85 10.07 -7.36
N GLU A 10 4.42 9.74 -8.55
CA GLU A 10 3.33 8.81 -8.75
C GLU A 10 3.92 7.39 -8.80
N GLN A 11 3.33 6.47 -8.05
CA GLN A 11 3.81 5.11 -7.99
C GLN A 11 2.65 4.12 -8.00
N SER A 12 2.90 2.94 -8.58
CA SER A 12 1.96 1.84 -8.46
C SER A 12 2.14 1.18 -7.10
N ILE A 13 1.17 0.38 -6.70
CA ILE A 13 1.26 -0.42 -5.47
C ILE A 13 2.52 -1.31 -5.52
N GLN A 14 2.74 -1.96 -6.65
CA GLN A 14 3.90 -2.84 -6.79
C GLN A 14 5.21 -2.09 -6.56
N SER A 15 5.34 -0.91 -7.15
CA SER A 15 6.53 -0.09 -7.01
C SER A 15 6.71 0.39 -5.57
N ALA A 16 5.62 0.82 -4.94
CA ALA A 16 5.67 1.32 -3.58
C ALA A 16 6.13 0.24 -2.60
N PHE A 17 5.65 -0.99 -2.78
CA PHE A 17 5.99 -2.06 -1.84
C PHE A 17 7.36 -2.69 -2.08
N LYS A 18 8.08 -2.23 -3.08
CA LYS A 18 9.47 -2.66 -3.25
C LYS A 18 10.41 -1.94 -2.29
N GLU A 19 9.96 -0.85 -1.69
CA GLU A 19 10.76 -0.10 -0.73
C GLU A 19 10.54 -0.63 0.68
N HIS A 20 11.52 -0.40 1.53
CA HIS A 20 11.43 -0.76 2.94
C HIS A 20 11.03 0.46 3.74
N TYR A 21 9.95 0.33 4.50
CA TYR A 21 9.41 1.43 5.27
C TYR A 21 9.58 1.18 6.76
N LEU A 22 9.89 2.24 7.48
CA LEU A 22 9.96 2.23 8.93
C LEU A 22 8.79 3.04 9.46
N VAL A 23 8.02 2.46 10.37
CA VAL A 23 6.93 3.18 11.01
C VAL A 23 7.45 3.71 12.36
N PRO A 24 7.53 5.03 12.53
CA PRO A 24 8.05 5.58 13.77
C PRO A 24 7.19 5.21 14.97
N GLU A 25 7.82 5.09 16.14
CA GLU A 25 7.13 4.69 17.36
C GLU A 25 6.04 5.66 17.77
N TYR A 26 6.20 6.91 17.43
CA TYR A 26 5.23 7.93 17.83
C TYR A 26 3.97 7.92 16.97
N GLN A 27 3.92 7.07 15.95
CA GLN A 27 2.76 7.00 15.07
C GLN A 27 1.71 6.08 15.67
N ARG A 28 0.48 6.26 15.20
CA ARG A 28 -0.64 5.52 15.76
C ARG A 28 -0.62 4.06 15.35
N GLU A 29 -1.17 3.23 16.22
CA GLU A 29 -1.37 1.83 15.92
C GLU A 29 -2.42 1.67 14.82
N TYR A 30 -2.50 0.49 14.26
CA TYR A 30 -3.51 0.19 13.26
C TYR A 30 -4.89 0.27 13.90
N VAL A 31 -5.70 1.21 13.41
CA VAL A 31 -7.01 1.46 14.01
C VAL A 31 -8.16 1.34 13.01
N TRP A 32 -7.86 0.99 11.75
CA TRP A 32 -8.93 0.78 10.79
C TRP A 32 -9.80 -0.40 11.23
N GLU A 33 -11.10 -0.20 11.11
CA GLU A 33 -12.07 -1.21 11.47
C GLU A 33 -12.66 -1.83 10.21
N HIS A 34 -13.57 -2.77 10.41
CA HIS A 34 -14.18 -3.51 9.32
C HIS A 34 -14.79 -2.60 8.24
N ASN A 35 -15.47 -1.54 8.66
CA ASN A 35 -16.15 -0.66 7.72
C ASN A 35 -15.18 0.11 6.82
N GLN A 36 -14.02 0.51 7.32
CA GLN A 36 -13.04 1.21 6.48
C GLN A 36 -12.42 0.27 5.47
N VAL A 37 -12.11 -0.96 5.89
CA VAL A 37 -11.55 -1.97 4.99
C VAL A 37 -12.57 -2.33 3.93
N GLU A 38 -13.82 -2.53 4.33
CA GLU A 38 -14.89 -2.89 3.42
C GLU A 38 -15.12 -1.79 2.38
N GLN A 39 -15.09 -0.53 2.82
CA GLN A 39 -15.25 0.59 1.92
C GLN A 39 -14.11 0.64 0.89
N LEU A 40 -12.89 0.42 1.33
CA LEU A 40 -11.74 0.39 0.42
C LEU A 40 -11.90 -0.69 -0.64
N LEU A 41 -12.25 -1.90 -0.22
CA LEU A 41 -12.44 -3.01 -1.15
C LEU A 41 -13.57 -2.76 -2.12
N SER A 42 -14.67 -2.21 -1.61
CA SER A 42 -15.83 -1.89 -2.43
C SER A 42 -15.47 -0.85 -3.50
N ASP A 43 -14.73 0.18 -3.11
CA ASP A 43 -14.31 1.23 -4.05
C ASP A 43 -13.39 0.67 -5.13
N LEU A 44 -12.49 -0.23 -4.77
CA LEU A 44 -11.58 -0.85 -5.73
C LEU A 44 -12.33 -1.71 -6.73
N LEU A 45 -13.28 -2.51 -6.26
CA LEU A 45 -14.07 -3.37 -7.13
C LEU A 45 -14.94 -2.56 -8.06
N GLU A 46 -15.53 -1.49 -7.57
CA GLU A 46 -16.34 -0.60 -8.38
C GLU A 46 -15.53 0.08 -9.47
N ALA A 47 -14.35 0.59 -9.11
CA ALA A 47 -13.47 1.24 -10.07
C ALA A 47 -13.02 0.27 -11.16
N TYR A 48 -12.71 -0.96 -10.79
CA TYR A 48 -12.30 -1.99 -11.75
C TYR A 48 -13.46 -2.35 -12.67
N GLY A 49 -14.66 -2.49 -12.13
CA GLY A 49 -15.83 -2.81 -12.93
C GLY A 49 -16.20 -1.71 -13.90
N TYR A 50 -15.95 -0.46 -13.52
CA TYR A 50 -16.26 0.67 -14.40
C TYR A 50 -15.28 0.75 -15.58
N ASN A 51 -13.98 0.67 -15.29
CA ASN A 51 -12.96 0.71 -16.33
C ASN A 51 -11.68 0.05 -15.85
N PRO A 52 -11.50 -1.26 -16.15
CA PRO A 52 -10.34 -1.99 -15.64
C PRO A 52 -9.00 -1.50 -16.20
N ASP A 53 -9.02 -0.75 -17.29
CA ASP A 53 -7.78 -0.26 -17.90
C ASP A 53 -7.36 1.10 -17.36
N LYS A 54 -8.20 1.74 -16.56
CA LYS A 54 -7.90 3.06 -16.03
C LYS A 54 -7.29 2.95 -14.65
N ALA A 55 -6.21 3.71 -14.44
CA ALA A 55 -5.59 3.77 -13.12
C ALA A 55 -6.56 4.36 -12.11
N TYR A 56 -6.57 3.81 -10.92
CA TYR A 56 -7.40 4.28 -9.83
C TYR A 56 -6.50 4.90 -8.74
N PHE A 57 -6.79 6.13 -8.37
CA PHE A 57 -6.01 6.81 -7.35
C PHE A 57 -6.36 6.27 -5.97
N LEU A 58 -5.37 5.67 -5.31
CA LEU A 58 -5.59 5.04 -4.00
C LEU A 58 -5.36 5.97 -2.83
N GLY A 59 -4.74 7.10 -3.07
CA GLY A 59 -4.42 8.06 -2.02
C GLY A 59 -2.95 8.39 -2.02
N THR A 60 -2.54 9.17 -1.03
CA THR A 60 -1.16 9.59 -0.90
C THR A 60 -0.54 9.01 0.36
N ILE A 61 0.76 8.83 0.31
CA ILE A 61 1.54 8.58 1.52
C ILE A 61 2.60 9.65 1.61
N VAL A 62 3.04 9.93 2.82
CA VAL A 62 4.12 10.88 3.06
C VAL A 62 5.26 10.11 3.70
N THR A 63 6.44 10.20 3.10
CA THR A 63 7.62 9.54 3.60
C THR A 63 8.74 10.53 3.78
N CYS A 64 9.65 10.20 4.67
CA CYS A 64 10.86 10.97 4.89
C CYS A 64 12.04 10.01 4.78
N LYS A 65 12.96 10.30 3.88
CA LYS A 65 14.09 9.41 3.69
C LYS A 65 15.12 9.61 4.79
N SER A 66 15.54 8.52 5.38
CA SER A 66 16.54 8.53 6.43
C SER A 66 17.49 7.37 6.19
N ALA A 67 18.76 7.67 5.88
CA ALA A 67 19.74 6.66 5.52
C ALA A 67 19.26 5.87 4.31
N ASN A 68 19.07 4.57 4.43
CA ASN A 68 18.63 3.74 3.33
C ASN A 68 17.17 3.34 3.44
N LYS A 69 16.44 3.97 4.33
CA LYS A 69 15.04 3.61 4.58
C LYS A 69 14.16 4.82 4.46
N PHE A 70 12.88 4.56 4.23
CA PHE A 70 11.85 5.58 4.22
C PHE A 70 11.04 5.47 5.50
N GLU A 71 10.93 6.55 6.24
CA GLU A 71 10.01 6.59 7.37
C GLU A 71 8.63 6.93 6.83
N LEU A 72 7.65 6.09 7.13
CA LEU A 72 6.28 6.30 6.67
C LEU A 72 5.58 7.23 7.66
N ILE A 73 5.45 8.50 7.28
CA ILE A 73 4.92 9.54 8.15
C ILE A 73 3.40 9.59 8.12
N ASP A 74 2.81 9.42 6.94
CA ASP A 74 1.37 9.46 6.78
C ASP A 74 0.94 8.39 5.79
N GLY A 75 -0.29 7.91 5.92
CA GLY A 75 -0.82 6.85 5.08
C GLY A 75 -0.58 5.46 5.63
N GLN A 76 -0.22 5.35 6.89
CA GLN A 76 0.13 4.07 7.51
C GLN A 76 -1.03 3.08 7.53
N GLN A 77 -2.24 3.56 7.83
CA GLN A 77 -3.40 2.67 7.89
C GLN A 77 -3.67 2.03 6.53
N ARG A 78 -3.64 2.84 5.50
CA ARG A 78 -3.90 2.37 4.14
C ARG A 78 -2.81 1.42 3.66
N MET A 79 -1.54 1.78 3.89
CA MET A 79 -0.42 0.92 3.48
C MET A 79 -0.45 -0.42 4.20
N THR A 80 -0.74 -0.41 5.48
CA THR A 80 -0.86 -1.65 6.26
C THR A 80 -1.99 -2.50 5.71
N THR A 81 -3.12 -1.88 5.42
CA THR A 81 -4.27 -2.61 4.87
C THR A 81 -3.94 -3.24 3.53
N PHE A 82 -3.29 -2.50 2.64
CA PHE A 82 -2.88 -3.05 1.35
C PHE A 82 -1.90 -4.19 1.50
N PHE A 83 -0.96 -4.06 2.42
CA PHE A 83 0.02 -5.12 2.64
C PHE A 83 -0.68 -6.41 3.09
N ILE A 84 -1.58 -6.29 4.05
CA ILE A 84 -2.34 -7.44 4.55
C ILE A 84 -3.19 -8.04 3.43
N LEU A 85 -3.86 -7.20 2.65
CA LEU A 85 -4.68 -7.65 1.54
C LEU A 85 -3.85 -8.44 0.52
N LEU A 86 -2.71 -7.91 0.13
CA LEU A 86 -1.87 -8.57 -0.85
C LEU A 86 -1.30 -9.89 -0.33
N CYS A 87 -0.93 -9.93 0.95
CA CYS A 87 -0.46 -11.17 1.57
C CYS A 87 -1.58 -12.21 1.62
N THR A 88 -2.80 -11.77 1.91
CA THR A 88 -3.96 -12.66 1.93
C THR A 88 -4.25 -13.21 0.54
N LEU A 89 -4.16 -12.37 -0.48
CA LEU A 89 -4.34 -12.83 -1.85
C LEU A 89 -3.30 -13.84 -2.25
N LYS A 90 -2.05 -13.60 -1.88
CA LYS A 90 -0.97 -14.52 -2.19
C LYS A 90 -1.20 -15.87 -1.54
N HIS A 91 -1.60 -15.86 -0.28
CA HIS A 91 -1.90 -17.08 0.45
C HIS A 91 -3.06 -17.84 -0.18
N THR A 92 -4.13 -17.13 -0.51
CA THR A 92 -5.32 -17.74 -1.09
C THR A 92 -5.01 -18.38 -2.45
N TYR A 93 -4.25 -17.68 -3.29
CA TYR A 93 -3.87 -18.20 -4.60
C TYR A 93 -2.99 -19.44 -4.45
N LYS A 94 -2.06 -19.40 -3.50
CA LYS A 94 -1.18 -20.54 -3.26
C LYS A 94 -1.96 -21.76 -2.79
N GLU A 95 -2.92 -21.55 -1.90
CA GLU A 95 -3.77 -22.64 -1.42
C GLU A 95 -4.61 -23.24 -2.53
N ALA A 96 -5.00 -22.43 -3.50
CA ALA A 96 -5.79 -22.88 -4.64
C ALA A 96 -4.94 -23.49 -5.75
N GLY A 97 -3.62 -23.52 -5.60
CA GLY A 97 -2.73 -24.04 -6.61
C GLY A 97 -2.52 -23.10 -7.79
N GLU A 98 -2.87 -21.84 -7.64
CA GLU A 98 -2.73 -20.86 -8.70
C GLU A 98 -1.38 -20.14 -8.65
N PRO A 99 -0.88 -19.64 -9.80
CA PRO A 99 0.40 -18.93 -9.81
C PRO A 99 0.37 -17.68 -8.96
N THR A 100 1.47 -17.39 -8.27
CA THR A 100 1.60 -16.19 -7.43
C THR A 100 2.73 -15.29 -7.90
N ASP A 101 3.18 -15.45 -9.15
CA ASP A 101 4.31 -14.68 -9.66
C ASP A 101 4.07 -13.18 -9.62
N PHE A 102 2.84 -12.75 -9.83
CA PHE A 102 2.52 -11.33 -9.83
C PHE A 102 2.63 -10.70 -8.44
N LEU A 103 2.76 -11.52 -7.40
CA LEU A 103 2.90 -11.05 -6.02
C LEU A 103 4.28 -11.35 -5.44
N GLN A 104 5.24 -11.72 -6.27
CA GLN A 104 6.55 -12.09 -5.76
C GLN A 104 7.29 -10.94 -5.10
N PHE A 105 6.91 -9.69 -5.40
CA PHE A 105 7.53 -8.53 -4.77
C PHE A 105 7.27 -8.45 -3.27
N LEU A 106 6.34 -9.26 -2.77
CA LEU A 106 6.04 -9.29 -1.35
C LEU A 106 6.99 -10.19 -0.56
N LEU A 107 7.78 -10.98 -1.26
CA LEU A 107 8.66 -11.98 -0.67
C LEU A 107 7.90 -13.13 -0.08
#